data_07aed80c51a5004c933320d73d1e0056
#
_entry.id   07aed80c51a5004c933320d73d1e0056
#
_cell.length_a   1.000
_cell.length_b   1.000
_cell.length_c   1.000
_cell.angle_alpha   90.00
_cell.angle_beta   90.00
_cell.angle_gamma   90.00
#
_symmetry.space_group_name_H-M   'P 1'
#
loop_
_entity.id
_entity.type
_entity.pdbx_description
1 polymer ?
#
loop_
_entity_poly.entity_id
_entity_poly.type
_entity_poly.pdbx_seq_one_letter_code
_entity_poly.pdbx_strand_id
1 'polypeptide(L)'
;DALPIWQEGHTAHATKEEAEEEAQKMLHVYADFAEKWMAVPVVQGVKSETERFAGALNTYTIEAMMQDGKALQSGTSHFLGQNFAKAFDVTYLNKDNKPEYVWATSWGVSTRLIGALIMTHSDDNGLVLPPKLAPIQVVIVPISKGKEQLQAITERLTPIINELRAAGISVKYDDADNKRPGFKFADYELKGIPVRLVMGGRDLEEGTIEIMRRDTLEKETRSIDGIVGYVETLLEDIQNNIYNKALAYRDAHIYECDNYEEFKERIKNGGFFLCHWDGTAETEAKIKEDTQATIRCVPFMFEQTPG
;
A
#
# COMPACT_ATOMS: atom_id res chain seq x y z
N ASP A 1 -19.70 -10.45 13.99
CA ASP A 1 -18.80 -9.31 14.14
C ASP A 1 -17.37 -9.80 13.96
N ALA A 2 -16.77 -9.55 12.81
CA ALA A 2 -15.37 -9.83 12.61
C ALA A 2 -14.55 -8.82 13.41
N LEU A 3 -13.74 -9.28 14.35
CA LEU A 3 -12.75 -8.45 15.02
C LEU A 3 -11.76 -7.93 13.97
N PRO A 4 -11.34 -6.66 14.04
CA PRO A 4 -10.33 -6.14 13.13
C PRO A 4 -9.06 -6.98 13.27
N ILE A 5 -8.54 -7.49 12.14
CA ILE A 5 -7.26 -8.17 12.10
C ILE A 5 -6.19 -7.10 11.99
N TRP A 6 -5.20 -7.14 12.87
CA TRP A 6 -4.06 -6.24 12.86
C TRP A 6 -2.76 -6.98 13.17
N GLN A 7 -1.68 -6.41 12.73
CA GLN A 7 -0.34 -6.75 13.15
C GLN A 7 0.07 -5.71 14.18
N GLU A 8 0.57 -6.17 15.29
CA GLU A 8 1.03 -5.32 16.37
C GLU A 8 2.34 -5.89 16.92
N GLY A 9 3.24 -5.00 17.33
CA GLY A 9 4.50 -5.37 17.94
C GLY A 9 4.78 -4.50 19.16
N HIS A 10 5.50 -5.07 20.12
CA HIS A 10 5.91 -4.41 21.35
C HIS A 10 7.35 -4.79 21.67
N THR A 11 8.16 -3.81 22.08
CA THR A 11 9.53 -4.07 22.54
C THR A 11 9.81 -3.33 23.84
N ALA A 12 10.80 -3.84 24.57
CA ALA A 12 11.30 -3.27 25.80
C ALA A 12 12.82 -3.12 25.71
N HIS A 13 13.31 -1.96 26.12
CA HIS A 13 14.70 -1.57 25.96
C HIS A 13 15.27 -1.04 27.28
N ALA A 14 16.59 -1.11 27.41
CA ALA A 14 17.30 -0.61 28.59
C ALA A 14 17.42 0.92 28.58
N THR A 15 17.50 1.53 27.39
CA THR A 15 17.70 2.97 27.25
C THR A 15 16.59 3.63 26.43
N LYS A 16 16.46 4.95 26.62
CA LYS A 16 15.52 5.79 25.87
C LYS A 16 15.86 5.77 24.38
N GLU A 17 17.14 5.91 24.09
CA GLU A 17 17.68 6.02 22.75
C GLU A 17 17.41 4.74 21.93
N GLU A 18 17.64 3.55 22.52
CA GLU A 18 17.32 2.27 21.87
C GLU A 18 15.83 2.13 21.55
N ALA A 19 14.96 2.53 22.45
CA ALA A 19 13.52 2.45 22.25
C ALA A 19 13.05 3.44 21.17
N GLU A 20 13.59 4.66 21.16
CA GLU A 20 13.22 5.67 20.16
C GLU A 20 13.71 5.29 18.75
N GLU A 21 14.94 4.75 18.66
CA GLU A 21 15.48 4.21 17.40
C GLU A 21 14.62 3.06 16.86
N GLU A 22 14.19 2.13 17.72
CA GLU A 22 13.32 1.03 17.30
C GLU A 22 11.95 1.52 16.85
N ALA A 23 11.34 2.51 17.52
CA ALA A 23 10.09 3.10 17.10
C ALA A 23 10.19 3.74 15.70
N GLN A 24 11.26 4.47 15.42
CA GLN A 24 11.52 5.07 14.11
C GLN A 24 11.80 4.01 13.04
N LYS A 25 12.61 2.99 13.37
CA LYS A 25 12.89 1.87 12.46
C LYS A 25 11.61 1.16 12.02
N MET A 26 10.67 0.91 12.93
CA MET A 26 9.41 0.27 12.60
C MET A 26 8.49 1.15 11.77
N LEU A 27 8.52 2.48 11.95
CA LEU A 27 7.87 3.40 11.03
C LEU A 27 8.39 3.24 9.60
N HIS A 28 9.72 3.18 9.44
CA HIS A 28 10.35 2.99 8.11
C HIS A 28 9.98 1.62 7.50
N VAL A 29 9.88 0.56 8.30
CA VAL A 29 9.40 -0.76 7.82
C VAL A 29 7.98 -0.66 7.25
N TYR A 30 7.08 0.07 7.94
CA TYR A 30 5.73 0.28 7.45
C TYR A 30 5.68 1.17 6.20
N ALA A 31 6.50 2.22 6.14
CA ALA A 31 6.62 3.05 4.95
C ALA A 31 7.15 2.23 3.75
N ASP A 32 8.18 1.43 3.95
CA ASP A 32 8.72 0.52 2.93
C ASP A 32 7.67 -0.47 2.42
N PHE A 33 6.88 -1.04 3.31
CA PHE A 33 5.79 -1.94 2.93
C PHE A 33 4.72 -1.20 2.10
N ALA A 34 4.28 -0.02 2.56
CA ALA A 34 3.32 0.78 1.83
C ALA A 34 3.81 1.16 0.43
N GLU A 35 5.05 1.64 0.31
CA GLU A 35 5.59 2.15 -0.95
C GLU A 35 6.05 1.02 -1.89
N LYS A 36 6.82 0.05 -1.39
CA LYS A 36 7.46 -0.97 -2.24
C LYS A 36 6.54 -2.15 -2.57
N TRP A 37 5.60 -2.48 -1.69
CA TRP A 37 4.68 -3.61 -1.86
C TRP A 37 3.29 -3.18 -2.26
N MET A 38 2.70 -2.25 -1.52
CA MET A 38 1.36 -1.74 -1.81
C MET A 38 1.35 -0.70 -2.93
N ALA A 39 2.51 -0.19 -3.35
CA ALA A 39 2.66 0.92 -4.29
C ALA A 39 1.90 2.20 -3.85
N VAL A 40 1.77 2.40 -2.54
CA VAL A 40 1.10 3.56 -1.93
C VAL A 40 2.13 4.51 -1.36
N PRO A 41 2.37 5.67 -1.98
CA PRO A 41 3.28 6.68 -1.46
C PRO A 41 2.72 7.30 -0.17
N VAL A 42 3.56 7.43 0.85
CA VAL A 42 3.16 7.92 2.17
C VAL A 42 3.99 9.13 2.60
N VAL A 43 3.39 9.97 3.45
CA VAL A 43 4.07 11.02 4.20
C VAL A 43 4.36 10.49 5.60
N GLN A 44 5.62 10.51 6.00
CA GLN A 44 6.07 10.12 7.34
C GLN A 44 6.20 11.35 8.22
N GLY A 45 5.79 11.25 9.48
CA GLY A 45 5.91 12.38 10.40
C GLY A 45 5.56 12.02 11.84
N VAL A 46 5.61 13.05 12.69
CA VAL A 46 5.24 12.98 14.12
C VAL A 46 3.85 13.55 14.32
N LYS A 47 3.01 12.86 15.08
CA LYS A 47 1.68 13.34 15.49
C LYS A 47 1.79 14.52 16.45
N SER A 48 0.81 15.42 16.39
CA SER A 48 0.60 16.46 17.41
C SER A 48 0.34 15.81 18.78
N GLU A 49 0.44 16.59 19.84
CA GLU A 49 0.20 16.08 21.19
C GLU A 49 -1.23 15.58 21.38
N THR A 50 -2.20 16.24 20.75
CA THR A 50 -3.63 15.88 20.83
C THR A 50 -3.98 14.64 20.01
N GLU A 51 -3.28 14.37 18.91
CA GLU A 51 -3.48 13.20 18.04
C GLU A 51 -2.54 12.03 18.39
N ARG A 52 -1.69 12.20 19.37
CA ARG A 52 -0.76 11.20 19.87
C ARG A 52 -1.51 10.05 20.54
N PHE A 53 -0.95 8.84 20.43
CA PHE A 53 -1.47 7.69 21.20
C PHE A 53 -1.40 7.98 22.69
N ALA A 54 -2.51 7.78 23.41
CA ALA A 54 -2.61 8.08 24.82
C ALA A 54 -1.57 7.31 25.63
N GLY A 55 -0.72 8.03 26.37
CA GLY A 55 0.39 7.48 27.14
C GLY A 55 1.71 7.35 26.41
N ALA A 56 1.78 7.60 25.11
CA ALA A 56 3.04 7.66 24.37
C ALA A 56 3.74 9.02 24.58
N LEU A 57 5.07 9.03 24.54
CA LEU A 57 5.85 10.26 24.49
C LEU A 57 5.88 10.83 23.07
N ASN A 58 6.03 9.95 22.06
CA ASN A 58 5.92 10.29 20.65
C ASN A 58 5.09 9.24 19.90
N THR A 59 4.34 9.68 18.91
CA THR A 59 3.66 8.82 17.95
C THR A 59 4.09 9.22 16.56
N TYR A 60 4.73 8.29 15.86
CA TYR A 60 5.11 8.41 14.45
C TYR A 60 4.01 7.80 13.59
N THR A 61 3.80 8.35 12.40
CA THR A 61 2.72 7.94 11.49
C THR A 61 3.18 7.89 10.05
N ILE A 62 2.53 7.04 9.26
CA ILE A 62 2.53 7.11 7.81
C ILE A 62 1.14 7.49 7.32
N GLU A 63 1.05 8.55 6.52
CA GLU A 63 -0.19 9.13 6.01
C GLU A 63 -0.25 8.95 4.50
N ALA A 64 -1.29 8.28 4.01
CA ALA A 64 -1.55 8.11 2.58
C ALA A 64 -2.61 9.08 2.09
N MET A 65 -2.60 9.38 0.79
CA MET A 65 -3.64 10.16 0.13
C MET A 65 -4.50 9.26 -0.75
N MET A 66 -5.81 9.32 -0.56
CA MET A 66 -6.79 8.58 -1.35
C MET A 66 -7.18 9.36 -2.61
N GLN A 67 -7.78 8.70 -3.60
CA GLN A 67 -8.17 9.32 -4.87
C GLN A 67 -9.19 10.47 -4.73
N ASP A 68 -9.89 10.55 -3.61
CA ASP A 68 -10.79 11.66 -3.28
C ASP A 68 -10.08 12.84 -2.57
N GLY A 69 -8.76 12.83 -2.51
CA GLY A 69 -7.96 13.85 -1.84
C GLY A 69 -7.96 13.79 -0.32
N LYS A 70 -8.56 12.74 0.29
CA LYS A 70 -8.57 12.58 1.74
C LYS A 70 -7.34 11.85 2.25
N ALA A 71 -6.91 12.23 3.45
CA ALA A 71 -5.84 11.58 4.19
C ALA A 71 -6.32 10.27 4.83
N LEU A 72 -5.47 9.24 4.81
CA LEU A 72 -5.68 8.01 5.57
C LEU A 72 -4.43 7.67 6.36
N GLN A 73 -4.54 7.65 7.69
CA GLN A 73 -3.51 7.09 8.56
C GLN A 73 -3.35 5.60 8.27
N SER A 74 -2.20 5.21 7.75
CA SER A 74 -1.95 3.87 7.24
C SER A 74 -1.12 2.99 8.18
N GLY A 75 -0.49 3.58 9.18
CA GLY A 75 0.25 2.87 10.21
C GLY A 75 0.83 3.82 11.23
N THR A 76 1.09 3.32 12.44
CA THR A 76 1.70 4.10 13.53
C THR A 76 2.77 3.31 14.25
N SER A 77 3.75 4.03 14.78
CA SER A 77 4.77 3.52 15.66
C SER A 77 4.92 4.47 16.85
N HIS A 78 4.94 3.92 18.06
CA HIS A 78 4.86 4.68 19.30
C HIS A 78 6.11 4.49 20.12
N PHE A 79 6.72 5.59 20.52
CA PHE A 79 7.68 5.64 21.60
C PHE A 79 6.90 5.87 22.89
N LEU A 80 6.69 4.83 23.68
CA LEU A 80 5.85 4.85 24.89
C LEU A 80 6.58 5.43 26.12
N GLY A 81 7.91 5.56 26.04
CA GLY A 81 8.72 5.92 27.18
C GLY A 81 8.62 4.88 28.29
N GLN A 82 8.47 5.31 29.53
CA GLN A 82 8.30 4.44 30.71
C GLN A 82 6.88 4.50 31.30
N ASN A 83 5.93 5.18 30.67
CA ASN A 83 4.62 5.42 31.24
C ASN A 83 3.86 4.11 31.53
N PHE A 84 3.80 3.22 30.56
CA PHE A 84 3.16 1.90 30.73
C PHE A 84 4.02 0.98 31.61
N ALA A 85 5.35 1.04 31.49
CA ALA A 85 6.24 0.24 32.33
C ALA A 85 6.05 0.55 33.81
N LYS A 86 5.91 1.82 34.17
CA LYS A 86 5.60 2.24 35.54
C LYS A 86 4.18 1.85 35.99
N ALA A 87 3.20 1.98 35.09
CA ALA A 87 1.81 1.64 35.43
C ALA A 87 1.60 0.13 35.67
N PHE A 88 2.35 -0.72 34.92
CA PHE A 88 2.24 -2.18 35.02
C PHE A 88 3.42 -2.86 35.72
N ASP A 89 4.32 -2.07 36.33
CA ASP A 89 5.51 -2.55 37.06
C ASP A 89 6.43 -3.45 36.24
N VAL A 90 6.66 -3.06 34.97
CA VAL A 90 7.53 -3.80 34.04
C VAL A 90 8.97 -3.34 34.19
N THR A 91 9.79 -4.16 34.86
CA THR A 91 11.18 -3.87 35.19
C THR A 91 12.12 -4.92 34.59
N TYR A 92 13.40 -4.58 34.48
CA TYR A 92 14.49 -5.48 34.19
C TYR A 92 15.63 -5.27 35.18
N LEU A 93 16.51 -6.24 35.34
CA LEU A 93 17.72 -6.09 36.14
C LEU A 93 18.83 -5.48 35.28
N ASN A 94 19.29 -4.31 35.68
CA ASN A 94 20.41 -3.66 35.05
C ASN A 94 21.77 -4.37 35.33
N LYS A 95 22.87 -3.85 34.79
CA LYS A 95 24.21 -4.42 34.99
C LYS A 95 24.68 -4.49 36.45
N ASP A 96 24.07 -3.70 37.32
CA ASP A 96 24.36 -3.67 38.76
C ASP A 96 23.37 -4.54 39.57
N ASN A 97 22.58 -5.39 38.92
CA ASN A 97 21.50 -6.19 39.52
C ASN A 97 20.43 -5.35 40.26
N LYS A 98 20.17 -4.14 39.78
CA LYS A 98 19.11 -3.29 40.32
C LYS A 98 17.93 -3.28 39.34
N PRO A 99 16.68 -3.32 39.86
CA PRO A 99 15.50 -3.22 39.01
C PRO A 99 15.38 -1.79 38.45
N GLU A 100 15.16 -1.69 37.14
CA GLU A 100 14.87 -0.45 36.45
C GLU A 100 13.66 -0.65 35.53
N TYR A 101 12.85 0.39 35.34
CA TYR A 101 11.74 0.35 34.41
C TYR A 101 12.26 0.34 32.98
N VAL A 102 11.65 -0.51 32.14
CA VAL A 102 11.98 -0.58 30.71
C VAL A 102 11.49 0.66 29.97
N TRP A 103 12.18 1.00 28.89
CA TRP A 103 11.71 1.92 27.87
C TRP A 103 10.96 1.09 26.83
N ALA A 104 9.71 1.43 26.56
CA ALA A 104 8.83 0.59 25.75
C ALA A 104 8.45 1.26 24.44
N THR A 105 8.21 0.43 23.45
CA THR A 105 7.65 0.82 22.16
C THR A 105 6.47 -0.06 21.78
N SER A 106 5.63 0.43 20.90
CA SER A 106 4.65 -0.38 20.19
C SER A 106 4.43 0.14 18.79
N TRP A 107 4.02 -0.72 17.87
CA TRP A 107 3.68 -0.33 16.52
C TRP A 107 2.56 -1.20 15.98
N GLY A 108 1.80 -0.68 15.01
CA GLY A 108 0.68 -1.44 14.47
C GLY A 108 0.19 -0.96 13.11
N VAL A 109 -0.28 -1.95 12.34
CA VAL A 109 -1.07 -1.78 11.13
C VAL A 109 -2.26 -2.73 11.15
N SER A 110 -3.33 -2.37 10.48
CA SER A 110 -4.57 -3.16 10.48
C SER A 110 -5.06 -3.44 9.05
N THR A 111 -6.16 -4.16 8.95
CA THR A 111 -6.89 -4.35 7.68
C THR A 111 -7.34 -3.05 7.01
N ARG A 112 -7.19 -1.88 7.68
CA ARG A 112 -7.30 -0.56 7.05
C ARG A 112 -6.43 -0.43 5.81
N LEU A 113 -5.26 -1.10 5.78
CA LEU A 113 -4.37 -1.11 4.61
C LEU A 113 -5.02 -1.70 3.36
N ILE A 114 -5.96 -2.64 3.48
CA ILE A 114 -6.75 -3.15 2.35
C ILE A 114 -7.62 -2.03 1.79
N GLY A 115 -8.27 -1.25 2.66
CA GLY A 115 -9.02 -0.06 2.25
C GLY A 115 -8.13 0.99 1.58
N ALA A 116 -6.94 1.24 2.12
CA ALA A 116 -5.96 2.14 1.52
C ALA A 116 -5.59 1.70 0.10
N LEU A 117 -5.28 0.42 -0.10
CA LEU A 117 -4.95 -0.14 -1.41
C LEU A 117 -6.08 0.07 -2.43
N ILE A 118 -7.32 -0.23 -2.03
CA ILE A 118 -8.50 -0.08 -2.89
C ILE A 118 -8.73 1.39 -3.23
N MET A 119 -8.74 2.26 -2.24
CA MET A 119 -9.02 3.69 -2.41
C MET A 119 -7.91 4.46 -3.14
N THR A 120 -6.69 3.91 -3.19
CA THR A 120 -5.58 4.54 -3.92
C THR A 120 -5.52 4.09 -5.38
N HIS A 121 -5.81 2.82 -5.70
CA HIS A 121 -5.49 2.26 -7.01
C HIS A 121 -6.68 1.79 -7.82
N SER A 122 -7.78 1.38 -7.19
CA SER A 122 -8.92 0.76 -7.89
C SER A 122 -9.69 1.75 -8.74
N ASP A 123 -10.38 1.22 -9.75
CA ASP A 123 -11.20 1.97 -10.68
C ASP A 123 -12.62 1.39 -10.78
N ASP A 124 -13.45 1.91 -11.68
CA ASP A 124 -14.84 1.48 -11.88
C ASP A 124 -14.95 0.03 -12.40
N ASN A 125 -13.86 -0.55 -12.92
CA ASN A 125 -13.84 -1.95 -13.38
C ASN A 125 -13.46 -2.94 -12.26
N GLY A 126 -13.03 -2.44 -11.10
CA GLY A 126 -12.70 -3.27 -9.95
C GLY A 126 -11.33 -2.96 -9.34
N LEU A 127 -10.72 -3.97 -8.70
CA LEU A 127 -9.41 -3.83 -8.08
C LEU A 127 -8.30 -3.60 -9.12
N VAL A 128 -7.30 -2.81 -8.74
CA VAL A 128 -6.01 -2.72 -9.42
C VAL A 128 -4.96 -3.10 -8.40
N LEU A 129 -4.44 -4.32 -8.50
CA LEU A 129 -3.49 -4.84 -7.52
C LEU A 129 -2.05 -4.65 -7.98
N PRO A 130 -1.19 -4.10 -7.11
CA PRO A 130 0.25 -4.15 -7.35
C PRO A 130 0.73 -5.60 -7.48
N PRO A 131 1.52 -5.94 -8.49
CA PRO A 131 2.00 -7.31 -8.70
C PRO A 131 2.62 -7.97 -7.48
N LYS A 132 3.35 -7.22 -6.65
CA LYS A 132 3.99 -7.75 -5.41
C LYS A 132 3.00 -8.19 -4.34
N LEU A 133 1.74 -7.73 -4.38
CA LEU A 133 0.68 -8.13 -3.46
C LEU A 133 -0.39 -9.01 -4.09
N ALA A 134 -0.44 -9.10 -5.41
CA ALA A 134 -1.45 -9.87 -6.11
C ALA A 134 -1.33 -11.37 -5.79
N PRO A 135 -2.38 -12.02 -5.24
CA PRO A 135 -2.37 -13.47 -4.98
C PRO A 135 -2.20 -14.29 -6.27
N ILE A 136 -2.70 -13.76 -7.38
CA ILE A 136 -2.50 -14.26 -8.73
C ILE A 136 -1.96 -13.11 -9.55
N GLN A 137 -0.72 -13.25 -10.03
CA GLN A 137 -0.07 -12.22 -10.84
C GLN A 137 -0.42 -12.34 -12.32
N VAL A 138 -0.58 -13.56 -12.80
CA VAL A 138 -0.90 -13.86 -14.18
C VAL A 138 -2.06 -14.84 -14.25
N VAL A 139 -3.09 -14.51 -15.03
CA VAL A 139 -4.12 -15.47 -15.41
C VAL A 139 -3.98 -15.80 -16.89
N ILE A 140 -4.07 -17.08 -17.23
CA ILE A 140 -4.01 -17.56 -18.60
C ILE A 140 -5.36 -18.17 -18.96
N VAL A 141 -5.99 -17.68 -20.02
CA VAL A 141 -7.31 -18.13 -20.48
C VAL A 141 -7.20 -18.66 -21.92
N PRO A 142 -7.35 -19.96 -22.13
CA PRO A 142 -7.46 -20.53 -23.47
C PRO A 142 -8.83 -20.23 -24.07
N ILE A 143 -8.88 -19.95 -25.38
CA ILE A 143 -10.12 -19.81 -26.14
C ILE A 143 -10.16 -20.92 -27.20
N SER A 144 -11.02 -21.91 -27.02
CA SER A 144 -11.11 -23.07 -27.92
C SER A 144 -12.53 -23.29 -28.43
N LYS A 145 -12.61 -23.90 -29.61
CA LYS A 145 -13.85 -24.35 -30.26
C LYS A 145 -14.20 -25.82 -29.97
N GLY A 146 -13.42 -26.49 -29.13
CA GLY A 146 -13.63 -27.90 -28.80
C GLY A 146 -12.44 -28.48 -28.04
N LYS A 147 -12.61 -29.75 -27.60
CA LYS A 147 -11.62 -30.41 -26.72
C LYS A 147 -10.24 -30.61 -27.36
N GLU A 148 -10.19 -30.96 -28.66
CA GLU A 148 -8.93 -31.16 -29.37
C GLU A 148 -8.11 -29.86 -29.46
N GLN A 149 -8.77 -28.74 -29.79
CA GLN A 149 -8.10 -27.44 -29.85
C GLN A 149 -7.67 -26.98 -28.45
N LEU A 150 -8.49 -27.21 -27.41
CA LEU A 150 -8.12 -26.92 -26.03
C LEU A 150 -6.89 -27.72 -25.60
N GLN A 151 -6.83 -28.99 -25.97
CA GLN A 151 -5.66 -29.84 -25.67
C GLN A 151 -4.38 -29.30 -26.33
N ALA A 152 -4.44 -28.94 -27.63
CA ALA A 152 -3.30 -28.40 -28.34
C ALA A 152 -2.81 -27.05 -27.74
N ILE A 153 -3.75 -26.15 -27.35
CA ILE A 153 -3.42 -24.90 -26.67
C ILE A 153 -2.77 -25.20 -25.31
N THR A 154 -3.34 -26.14 -24.55
CA THR A 154 -2.81 -26.51 -23.23
C THR A 154 -1.39 -27.08 -23.33
N GLU A 155 -1.15 -27.97 -24.29
CA GLU A 155 0.18 -28.53 -24.55
C GLU A 155 1.20 -27.42 -24.88
N ARG A 156 0.79 -26.42 -25.68
CA ARG A 156 1.64 -25.26 -26.02
C ARG A 156 1.93 -24.35 -24.84
N LEU A 157 0.93 -24.11 -23.96
CA LEU A 157 1.03 -23.22 -22.82
C LEU A 157 1.70 -23.86 -21.58
N THR A 158 1.66 -25.18 -21.45
CA THR A 158 2.19 -25.87 -20.26
C THR A 158 3.66 -25.57 -19.96
N PRO A 159 4.60 -25.57 -20.94
CA PRO A 159 5.98 -25.16 -20.68
C PRO A 159 6.07 -23.73 -20.12
N ILE A 160 5.34 -22.78 -20.70
CA ILE A 160 5.32 -21.37 -20.29
C ILE A 160 4.78 -21.21 -18.87
N ILE A 161 3.69 -21.91 -18.54
CA ILE A 161 3.12 -21.92 -17.18
C ILE A 161 4.17 -22.41 -16.17
N ASN A 162 4.90 -23.47 -16.52
CA ASN A 162 5.93 -24.04 -15.66
C ASN A 162 7.13 -23.10 -15.49
N GLU A 163 7.56 -22.43 -16.57
CA GLU A 163 8.64 -21.45 -16.53
C GLU A 163 8.27 -20.22 -15.72
N LEU A 164 7.05 -19.67 -15.89
CA LEU A 164 6.54 -18.55 -15.08
C LEU A 164 6.52 -18.92 -13.57
N ARG A 165 6.05 -20.13 -13.25
CA ARG A 165 6.05 -20.61 -11.86
C ARG A 165 7.45 -20.82 -11.31
N ALA A 166 8.38 -21.31 -12.12
CA ALA A 166 9.78 -21.47 -11.77
C ALA A 166 10.47 -20.12 -11.50
N ALA A 167 10.04 -19.06 -12.20
CA ALA A 167 10.44 -17.67 -11.98
C ALA A 167 9.78 -17.05 -10.73
N GLY A 168 8.97 -17.80 -9.96
CA GLY A 168 8.30 -17.31 -8.76
C GLY A 168 6.99 -16.55 -9.00
N ILE A 169 6.49 -16.55 -10.23
CA ILE A 169 5.24 -15.87 -10.60
C ILE A 169 4.03 -16.77 -10.28
N SER A 170 3.05 -16.21 -9.58
CA SER A 170 1.80 -16.90 -9.29
C SER A 170 0.88 -16.91 -10.51
N VAL A 171 0.68 -18.11 -11.08
CA VAL A 171 -0.07 -18.28 -12.34
C VAL A 171 -1.32 -19.12 -12.09
N LYS A 172 -2.46 -18.61 -12.55
CA LYS A 172 -3.71 -19.36 -12.69
C LYS A 172 -3.96 -19.67 -14.16
N TYR A 173 -4.11 -20.96 -14.49
CA TYR A 173 -4.62 -21.43 -15.78
C TYR A 173 -6.11 -21.72 -15.63
N ASP A 174 -6.96 -21.08 -16.44
CA ASP A 174 -8.41 -21.22 -16.38
C ASP A 174 -8.96 -21.77 -17.69
N ASP A 175 -8.95 -23.08 -17.79
CA ASP A 175 -9.49 -23.88 -18.90
C ASP A 175 -10.94 -24.33 -18.68
N ALA A 176 -11.58 -23.91 -17.57
CA ALA A 176 -12.94 -24.28 -17.28
C ALA A 176 -13.91 -23.86 -18.43
N ASP A 177 -14.77 -24.77 -18.85
CA ASP A 177 -15.71 -24.57 -19.96
C ASP A 177 -17.10 -24.04 -19.55
N ASN A 178 -17.35 -23.93 -18.24
CA ASN A 178 -18.61 -23.50 -17.65
C ASN A 178 -18.88 -21.99 -17.74
N LYS A 179 -17.90 -21.19 -18.18
CA LYS A 179 -18.01 -19.74 -18.33
C LYS A 179 -17.44 -19.29 -19.67
N ARG A 180 -18.13 -18.32 -20.30
CA ARG A 180 -17.65 -17.72 -21.55
C ARG A 180 -16.40 -16.84 -21.30
N PRO A 181 -15.49 -16.71 -22.29
CA PRO A 181 -14.27 -15.90 -22.14
C PRO A 181 -14.53 -14.48 -21.65
N GLY A 182 -15.53 -13.77 -22.19
CA GLY A 182 -15.85 -12.41 -21.75
C GLY A 182 -16.26 -12.32 -20.28
N PHE A 183 -16.93 -13.32 -19.72
CA PHE A 183 -17.23 -13.38 -18.30
C PHE A 183 -15.96 -13.56 -17.46
N LYS A 184 -15.06 -14.46 -17.90
CA LYS A 184 -13.78 -14.68 -17.22
C LYS A 184 -12.95 -13.40 -17.21
N PHE A 185 -12.92 -12.67 -18.34
CA PHE A 185 -12.17 -11.42 -18.45
C PHE A 185 -12.68 -10.37 -17.45
N ALA A 186 -13.98 -10.15 -17.40
CA ALA A 186 -14.59 -9.22 -16.44
C ALA A 186 -14.37 -9.66 -14.98
N ASP A 187 -14.47 -10.96 -14.67
CA ASP A 187 -14.23 -11.50 -13.34
C ASP A 187 -12.77 -11.28 -12.88
N TYR A 188 -11.81 -11.42 -13.79
CA TYR A 188 -10.39 -11.19 -13.48
C TYR A 188 -10.00 -9.72 -13.44
N GLU A 189 -10.65 -8.86 -14.22
CA GLU A 189 -10.53 -7.41 -14.12
C GLU A 189 -11.08 -6.92 -12.77
N LEU A 190 -12.27 -7.40 -12.38
CA LEU A 190 -12.86 -7.09 -11.06
C LEU A 190 -11.93 -7.49 -9.90
N LYS A 191 -11.25 -8.63 -10.02
CA LYS A 191 -10.28 -9.13 -9.03
C LYS A 191 -8.92 -8.45 -9.06
N GLY A 192 -8.68 -7.59 -10.04
CA GLY A 192 -7.46 -6.80 -10.14
C GLY A 192 -6.21 -7.61 -10.51
N ILE A 193 -6.36 -8.73 -11.24
CA ILE A 193 -5.20 -9.53 -11.64
C ILE A 193 -4.32 -8.73 -12.59
N PRO A 194 -3.02 -8.55 -12.28
CA PRO A 194 -2.15 -7.63 -13.02
C PRO A 194 -2.02 -7.93 -14.52
N VAL A 195 -1.87 -9.21 -14.88
CA VAL A 195 -1.66 -9.63 -16.28
C VAL A 195 -2.62 -10.74 -16.66
N ARG A 196 -3.28 -10.58 -17.80
CA ARG A 196 -4.06 -11.63 -18.45
C ARG A 196 -3.40 -12.01 -19.77
N LEU A 197 -3.15 -13.30 -19.94
CA LEU A 197 -2.69 -13.91 -21.18
C LEU A 197 -3.84 -14.70 -21.81
N VAL A 198 -4.00 -14.56 -23.13
CA VAL A 198 -5.06 -15.27 -23.87
C VAL A 198 -4.44 -15.93 -25.10
N MET A 199 -4.77 -17.18 -25.33
CA MET A 199 -4.41 -17.90 -26.54
C MET A 199 -5.64 -18.55 -27.16
N GLY A 200 -5.92 -18.18 -28.40
CA GLY A 200 -6.95 -18.80 -29.23
C GLY A 200 -6.36 -19.72 -30.30
N GLY A 201 -7.22 -20.29 -31.15
CA GLY A 201 -6.76 -21.14 -32.25
C GLY A 201 -5.87 -20.43 -33.25
N ARG A 202 -6.16 -19.18 -33.54
CA ARG A 202 -5.32 -18.35 -34.43
C ARG A 202 -3.95 -18.08 -33.82
N ASP A 203 -3.91 -17.72 -32.54
CA ASP A 203 -2.66 -17.47 -31.83
C ASP A 203 -1.78 -18.73 -31.78
N LEU A 204 -2.41 -19.90 -31.62
CA LEU A 204 -1.71 -21.17 -31.68
C LEU A 204 -1.04 -21.40 -33.02
N GLU A 205 -1.73 -21.10 -34.13
CA GLU A 205 -1.21 -21.26 -35.51
C GLU A 205 -0.09 -20.25 -35.80
N GLU A 206 -0.24 -19.00 -35.33
CA GLU A 206 0.71 -17.91 -35.57
C GLU A 206 1.87 -17.90 -34.53
N GLY A 207 1.81 -18.72 -33.47
CA GLY A 207 2.81 -18.72 -32.41
C GLY A 207 2.80 -17.43 -31.59
N THR A 208 1.61 -16.85 -31.38
CA THR A 208 1.41 -15.59 -30.64
C THR A 208 0.57 -15.77 -29.39
N ILE A 209 0.48 -14.73 -28.57
CA ILE A 209 -0.36 -14.65 -27.39
C ILE A 209 -0.84 -13.22 -27.16
N GLU A 210 -2.12 -13.02 -26.86
CA GLU A 210 -2.64 -11.72 -26.42
C GLU A 210 -2.29 -11.50 -24.96
N ILE A 211 -1.81 -10.30 -24.65
CA ILE A 211 -1.48 -9.83 -23.31
C ILE A 211 -2.37 -8.63 -22.99
N MET A 212 -2.93 -8.59 -21.80
CA MET A 212 -3.63 -7.43 -21.26
C MET A 212 -3.09 -7.09 -19.88
N ARG A 213 -2.74 -5.83 -19.67
CA ARG A 213 -2.31 -5.29 -18.39
C ARG A 213 -3.49 -4.59 -17.69
N ARG A 214 -3.65 -4.83 -16.37
CA ARG A 214 -4.81 -4.34 -15.62
C ARG A 214 -4.74 -2.83 -15.31
N ASP A 215 -3.55 -2.30 -15.11
CA ASP A 215 -3.34 -0.91 -14.66
C ASP A 215 -3.68 0.15 -15.73
N THR A 216 -3.55 -0.18 -17.03
CA THR A 216 -3.87 0.70 -18.15
C THR A 216 -4.98 0.17 -19.06
N LEU A 217 -5.36 -1.11 -18.91
CA LEU A 217 -6.27 -1.85 -19.79
C LEU A 217 -5.78 -2.00 -21.24
N GLU A 218 -4.51 -1.71 -21.46
CA GLU A 218 -3.89 -1.89 -22.79
C GLU A 218 -3.73 -3.36 -23.13
N LYS A 219 -3.89 -3.64 -24.42
CA LYS A 219 -3.73 -4.98 -25.00
C LYS A 219 -2.71 -4.94 -26.11
N GLU A 220 -1.93 -6.00 -26.18
CA GLU A 220 -0.99 -6.24 -27.26
C GLU A 220 -0.94 -7.73 -27.61
N THR A 221 -0.47 -8.05 -28.81
CA THR A 221 -0.19 -9.42 -29.23
C THR A 221 1.30 -9.56 -29.48
N ARG A 222 1.90 -10.59 -28.92
CA ARG A 222 3.34 -10.86 -29.03
C ARG A 222 3.61 -12.30 -29.43
N SER A 223 4.82 -12.53 -29.95
CA SER A 223 5.34 -13.89 -30.11
C SER A 223 5.38 -14.56 -28.72
N ILE A 224 5.06 -15.84 -28.71
CA ILE A 224 5.16 -16.67 -27.51
C ILE A 224 6.63 -16.91 -27.11
N ASP A 225 7.56 -16.78 -28.05
CA ASP A 225 8.99 -16.93 -27.77
C ASP A 225 9.48 -15.75 -26.92
N GLY A 226 10.12 -16.06 -25.80
CA GLY A 226 10.60 -15.06 -24.83
C GLY A 226 9.50 -14.43 -23.97
N ILE A 227 8.27 -14.95 -24.00
CA ILE A 227 7.13 -14.38 -23.29
C ILE A 227 7.33 -14.35 -21.76
N VAL A 228 8.04 -15.30 -21.20
CA VAL A 228 8.29 -15.37 -19.74
C VAL A 228 9.10 -14.15 -19.29
N GLY A 229 10.25 -13.89 -19.91
CA GLY A 229 11.08 -12.71 -19.59
C GLY A 229 10.35 -11.39 -19.83
N TYR A 230 9.47 -11.35 -20.85
CA TYR A 230 8.62 -10.18 -21.06
C TYR A 230 7.62 -9.98 -19.93
N VAL A 231 6.95 -11.02 -19.47
CA VAL A 231 6.00 -10.95 -18.36
C VAL A 231 6.67 -10.53 -17.06
N GLU A 232 7.89 -11.00 -16.76
CA GLU A 232 8.68 -10.57 -15.62
C GLU A 232 8.89 -9.04 -15.65
N THR A 233 9.38 -8.53 -16.77
CA THR A 233 9.58 -7.08 -16.98
C THR A 233 8.26 -6.30 -16.90
N LEU A 234 7.18 -6.85 -17.47
CA LEU A 234 5.85 -6.21 -17.45
C LEU A 234 5.31 -6.09 -16.03
N LEU A 235 5.49 -7.12 -15.19
CA LEU A 235 5.05 -7.07 -13.78
C LEU A 235 5.81 -5.99 -12.98
N GLU A 236 7.10 -5.82 -13.23
CA GLU A 236 7.88 -4.74 -12.63
C GLU A 236 7.41 -3.36 -13.13
N ASP A 237 7.14 -3.23 -14.43
CA ASP A 237 6.62 -2.00 -15.02
C ASP A 237 5.25 -1.63 -14.44
N ILE A 238 4.33 -2.60 -14.30
CA ILE A 238 3.03 -2.39 -13.69
C ILE A 238 3.18 -1.92 -12.22
N GLN A 239 4.06 -2.55 -11.44
CA GLN A 239 4.33 -2.14 -10.05
C GLN A 239 4.78 -0.68 -9.97
N ASN A 240 5.73 -0.30 -10.83
CA ASN A 240 6.26 1.06 -10.88
C ASN A 240 5.24 2.06 -11.43
N ASN A 241 4.46 1.70 -12.44
CA ASN A 241 3.43 2.56 -13.01
C ASN A 241 2.34 2.90 -11.99
N ILE A 242 1.85 1.90 -11.25
CA ILE A 242 0.85 2.09 -10.20
C ILE A 242 1.40 3.03 -9.10
N TYR A 243 2.64 2.82 -8.65
CA TYR A 243 3.30 3.70 -7.68
C TYR A 243 3.46 5.12 -8.19
N ASN A 244 4.01 5.29 -9.39
CA ASN A 244 4.28 6.61 -9.97
C ASN A 244 3.00 7.40 -10.21
N LYS A 245 1.91 6.74 -10.60
CA LYS A 245 0.59 7.37 -10.76
C LYS A 245 0.07 7.90 -9.43
N ALA A 246 0.16 7.11 -8.37
CA ALA A 246 -0.26 7.52 -7.02
C ALA A 246 0.65 8.63 -6.46
N LEU A 247 1.97 8.55 -6.71
CA LEU A 247 2.95 9.56 -6.30
C LEU A 247 2.68 10.90 -6.98
N ALA A 248 2.49 10.90 -8.30
CA ALA A 248 2.17 12.10 -9.06
C ALA A 248 0.86 12.74 -8.59
N TYR A 249 -0.15 11.91 -8.27
CA TYR A 249 -1.41 12.41 -7.71
C TYR A 249 -1.20 13.07 -6.35
N ARG A 250 -0.50 12.40 -5.41
CA ARG A 250 -0.18 12.95 -4.09
C ARG A 250 0.55 14.27 -4.20
N ASP A 251 1.62 14.32 -4.99
CA ASP A 251 2.48 15.50 -5.10
C ASP A 251 1.75 16.71 -5.73
N ALA A 252 0.85 16.44 -6.67
CA ALA A 252 -0.02 17.47 -7.25
C ALA A 252 -1.09 18.01 -6.27
N HIS A 253 -1.32 17.30 -5.15
CA HIS A 253 -2.32 17.67 -4.13
C HIS A 253 -1.69 18.00 -2.77
N ILE A 254 -0.39 18.29 -2.74
CA ILE A 254 0.28 18.91 -1.59
C ILE A 254 0.39 20.40 -1.88
N TYR A 255 -0.19 21.23 -1.02
CA TYR A 255 -0.29 22.68 -1.19
C TYR A 255 0.38 23.39 -0.02
N GLU A 256 1.16 24.42 -0.32
CA GLU A 256 1.62 25.39 0.68
C GLU A 256 0.55 26.46 0.88
N CYS A 257 0.27 26.85 2.12
CA CYS A 257 -0.72 27.85 2.44
C CYS A 257 -0.42 28.55 3.77
N ASP A 258 -0.05 29.83 3.69
CA ASP A 258 0.29 30.65 4.86
C ASP A 258 -0.87 31.56 5.30
N ASN A 259 -1.98 31.54 4.58
CA ASN A 259 -3.16 32.36 4.89
C ASN A 259 -4.32 31.48 5.35
N TYR A 260 -4.80 31.71 6.57
CA TYR A 260 -5.83 30.87 7.19
C TYR A 260 -7.19 30.95 6.47
N GLU A 261 -7.60 32.13 5.96
CA GLU A 261 -8.85 32.25 5.21
C GLU A 261 -8.77 31.55 3.86
N GLU A 262 -7.63 31.65 3.17
CA GLU A 262 -7.37 30.90 1.94
C GLU A 262 -7.39 29.38 2.21
N PHE A 263 -6.75 28.94 3.29
CA PHE A 263 -6.76 27.54 3.71
C PHE A 263 -8.19 27.02 3.90
N LYS A 264 -9.06 27.75 4.61
CA LYS A 264 -10.46 27.35 4.85
C LYS A 264 -11.25 27.15 3.55
N GLU A 265 -10.97 27.92 2.52
CA GLU A 265 -11.63 27.77 1.23
C GLU A 265 -11.05 26.61 0.41
N ARG A 266 -9.74 26.48 0.38
CA ARG A 266 -9.05 25.47 -0.44
C ARG A 266 -9.20 24.05 0.09
N ILE A 267 -9.21 23.86 1.40
CA ILE A 267 -9.30 22.54 2.04
C ILE A 267 -10.60 21.80 1.71
N LYS A 268 -11.65 22.53 1.31
CA LYS A 268 -12.92 21.95 0.86
C LYS A 268 -12.75 21.04 -0.37
N ASN A 269 -11.71 21.23 -1.14
CA ASN A 269 -11.38 20.44 -2.32
C ASN A 269 -10.49 19.21 -2.01
N GLY A 270 -10.14 19.00 -0.73
CA GLY A 270 -9.22 17.94 -0.32
C GLY A 270 -7.75 18.28 -0.57
N GLY A 271 -6.86 17.32 -0.28
CA GLY A 271 -5.42 17.46 -0.39
C GLY A 271 -4.72 17.62 0.96
N PHE A 272 -3.39 17.60 0.93
CA PHE A 272 -2.54 17.93 2.06
C PHE A 272 -2.15 19.41 1.98
N PHE A 273 -2.21 20.10 3.12
CA PHE A 273 -1.80 21.49 3.23
C PHE A 273 -0.63 21.60 4.19
N LEU A 274 0.46 22.16 3.70
CA LEU A 274 1.60 22.58 4.51
C LEU A 274 1.32 23.99 5.01
N CYS A 275 1.07 24.12 6.29
CA CYS A 275 0.73 25.36 6.95
C CYS A 275 1.56 25.53 8.21
N HIS A 276 1.86 26.78 8.56
CA HIS A 276 2.43 27.09 9.86
C HIS A 276 1.41 26.83 10.97
N TRP A 277 1.89 26.31 12.09
CA TRP A 277 1.11 26.02 13.27
C TRP A 277 1.92 26.38 14.52
N ASP A 278 1.28 26.99 15.50
CA ASP A 278 1.89 27.44 16.75
C ASP A 278 2.17 26.32 17.77
N GLY A 279 1.84 25.07 17.45
CA GLY A 279 2.04 23.91 18.31
C GLY A 279 1.00 23.76 19.40
N THR A 280 -0.04 24.62 19.47
CA THR A 280 -1.03 24.58 20.55
C THR A 280 -2.25 23.72 20.23
N ALA A 281 -2.80 23.08 21.26
CA ALA A 281 -4.04 22.29 21.16
C ALA A 281 -5.26 23.19 20.83
N GLU A 282 -5.25 24.43 21.31
CA GLU A 282 -6.30 25.41 21.05
C GLU A 282 -6.41 25.73 19.57
N THR A 283 -5.29 26.02 18.90
CA THR A 283 -5.25 26.26 17.46
C THR A 283 -5.67 25.03 16.67
N GLU A 284 -5.20 23.83 17.05
CA GLU A 284 -5.61 22.56 16.43
C GLU A 284 -7.12 22.32 16.53
N ALA A 285 -7.71 22.52 17.70
CA ALA A 285 -9.15 22.41 17.93
C ALA A 285 -9.95 23.40 17.06
N LYS A 286 -9.46 24.66 16.97
CA LYS A 286 -10.09 25.69 16.14
C LYS A 286 -10.04 25.34 14.64
N ILE A 287 -8.93 24.86 14.14
CA ILE A 287 -8.80 24.39 12.75
C ILE A 287 -9.85 23.32 12.46
N LYS A 288 -9.97 22.34 13.36
CA LYS A 288 -10.92 21.23 13.21
C LYS A 288 -12.39 21.70 13.27
N GLU A 289 -12.70 22.66 14.16
CA GLU A 289 -14.05 23.24 14.25
C GLU A 289 -14.42 24.01 12.97
N ASP A 290 -13.51 24.86 12.49
CA ASP A 290 -13.76 25.76 11.35
C ASP A 290 -13.81 25.01 10.00
N THR A 291 -13.05 23.90 9.85
CA THR A 291 -12.78 23.30 8.53
C THR A 291 -13.06 21.80 8.43
N GLN A 292 -13.25 21.12 9.56
CA GLN A 292 -13.28 19.65 9.67
C GLN A 292 -11.93 18.97 9.29
N ALA A 293 -10.90 19.74 8.95
CA ALA A 293 -9.56 19.23 8.74
C ALA A 293 -8.88 18.89 10.06
N THR A 294 -7.93 17.96 10.02
CA THR A 294 -7.10 17.59 11.16
C THR A 294 -5.62 17.75 10.82
N ILE A 295 -4.82 18.13 11.80
CA ILE A 295 -3.36 18.10 11.66
C ILE A 295 -2.93 16.63 11.59
N ARG A 296 -2.43 16.21 10.42
CA ARG A 296 -2.07 14.80 10.22
C ARG A 296 -0.75 14.43 10.89
N CYS A 297 0.26 15.26 10.67
CA CYS A 297 1.57 15.12 11.29
C CYS A 297 2.43 16.35 11.01
N VAL A 298 3.54 16.47 11.73
CA VAL A 298 4.68 17.29 11.36
C VAL A 298 5.57 16.42 10.48
N PRO A 299 5.62 16.66 9.14
CA PRO A 299 6.27 15.74 8.21
C PRO A 299 7.79 15.83 8.24
N PHE A 300 8.48 14.70 8.02
CA PHE A 300 9.95 14.67 7.97
C PHE A 300 10.53 15.15 6.65
N MET A 301 9.76 15.05 5.56
CA MET A 301 10.23 15.35 4.20
C MET A 301 10.29 16.84 3.87
N PHE A 302 9.81 17.72 4.75
CA PHE A 302 9.82 19.16 4.57
C PHE A 302 10.65 19.83 5.66
N GLU A 303 11.37 20.91 5.30
CA GLU A 303 12.06 21.72 6.29
C GLU A 303 11.03 22.40 7.22
N GLN A 304 11.29 22.29 8.52
CA GLN A 304 10.48 22.98 9.50
C GLN A 304 11.03 24.39 9.67
N THR A 305 10.31 25.37 9.17
CA THR A 305 10.63 26.78 9.37
C THR A 305 9.77 27.35 10.50
N PRO A 306 10.34 28.17 11.41
CA PRO A 306 9.54 28.90 12.40
C PRO A 306 8.51 29.78 11.67
N GLY A 307 7.25 29.75 12.14
CA GLY A 307 6.20 30.62 11.67
C GLY A 307 6.34 32.06 12.18
#